data_783d98939114fb69d4be3a1bde606b08
#
_entry.id   783d98939114fb69d4be3a1bde606b08
#
_cell.length_a   1.000
_cell.length_b   1.000
_cell.length_c   1.000
_cell.angle_alpha   90.00
_cell.angle_beta   90.00
_cell.angle_gamma   90.00
#
_symmetry.space_group_name_H-M   'P 1'
#
loop_
_entity.id
_entity.type
_entity.pdbx_description
1 polymer ?
#
loop_
_entity_poly.entity_id
_entity_poly.type
_entity_poly.pdbx_seq_one_letter_code
_entity_poly.pdbx_strand_id
1 'polypeptide(L)'
;MSGKLTYKQSGVDTKEAAAFVSDISSHVKRTQKQRSLHQAFGLFAAAYDLSSYKEPVIVTGCDGVGTKTEILFELDMVETAGKDLVAMNVNDILTTGGDPLLFLDYLGISNLEQERTRITRLVAGMCDYLESCNCCLLYTSPSPRDY
;
A
#
# COMPACT_ATOMS: atom_id res chain seq x y z
N MET A 1 -38.90 15.83 -0.52
CA MET A 1 -38.62 14.39 -0.42
C MET A 1 -37.15 14.24 -0.08
N SER A 2 -36.82 13.95 1.17
CA SER A 2 -35.44 13.72 1.64
C SER A 2 -35.01 12.34 1.17
N GLY A 3 -34.31 12.25 0.05
CA GLY A 3 -33.67 11.01 -0.39
C GLY A 3 -32.63 10.61 0.64
N LYS A 4 -32.68 9.38 1.17
CA LYS A 4 -31.61 8.84 2.00
C LYS A 4 -30.31 8.87 1.20
N LEU A 5 -29.34 9.67 1.64
CA LEU A 5 -27.96 9.62 1.15
C LEU A 5 -27.43 8.19 1.34
N THR A 6 -26.97 7.58 0.27
CA THR A 6 -26.32 6.26 0.31
C THR A 6 -24.79 6.45 0.36
N TYR A 7 -24.06 5.47 0.88
CA TYR A 7 -22.59 5.46 0.85
C TYR A 7 -22.03 5.69 -0.56
N LYS A 8 -22.64 5.09 -1.58
CA LYS A 8 -22.24 5.29 -2.99
C LYS A 8 -22.40 6.74 -3.45
N GLN A 9 -23.44 7.45 -2.99
CA GLN A 9 -23.67 8.87 -3.31
C GLN A 9 -22.68 9.81 -2.60
N SER A 10 -22.09 9.36 -1.50
CA SER A 10 -21.01 10.07 -0.80
C SER A 10 -19.60 9.65 -1.26
N GLY A 11 -19.47 8.95 -2.39
CA GLY A 11 -18.18 8.57 -2.97
C GLY A 11 -17.65 7.20 -2.50
N VAL A 12 -18.36 6.50 -1.60
CA VAL A 12 -17.90 5.23 -1.03
C VAL A 12 -18.64 4.06 -1.67
N ASP A 13 -18.03 3.37 -2.64
CA ASP A 13 -18.54 2.12 -3.17
C ASP A 13 -17.85 0.91 -2.52
N THR A 14 -18.50 0.32 -1.50
CA THR A 14 -17.97 -0.82 -0.77
C THR A 14 -17.77 -2.07 -1.63
N LYS A 15 -18.49 -2.21 -2.75
CA LYS A 15 -18.32 -3.32 -3.69
C LYS A 15 -17.04 -3.15 -4.50
N GLU A 16 -16.79 -1.94 -4.99
CA GLU A 16 -15.55 -1.62 -5.70
C GLU A 16 -14.34 -1.73 -4.79
N ALA A 17 -14.45 -1.27 -3.54
CA ALA A 17 -13.39 -1.44 -2.55
C ALA A 17 -13.08 -2.92 -2.29
N ALA A 18 -14.10 -3.77 -2.11
CA ALA A 18 -13.91 -5.21 -1.93
C ALA A 18 -13.30 -5.89 -3.18
N ALA A 19 -13.70 -5.46 -4.36
CA ALA A 19 -13.14 -5.96 -5.61
C ALA A 19 -11.67 -5.54 -5.77
N PHE A 20 -11.31 -4.30 -5.46
CA PHE A 20 -9.94 -3.83 -5.46
C PHE A 20 -9.06 -4.62 -4.48
N VAL A 21 -9.53 -4.82 -3.23
CA VAL A 21 -8.83 -5.66 -2.24
C VAL A 21 -8.58 -7.07 -2.77
N SER A 22 -9.56 -7.65 -3.46
CA SER A 22 -9.40 -8.97 -4.10
C SER A 22 -8.31 -8.96 -5.17
N ASP A 23 -8.29 -7.93 -6.03
CA ASP A 23 -7.31 -7.80 -7.12
C ASP A 23 -5.87 -7.72 -6.60
N ILE A 24 -5.64 -6.95 -5.54
CA ILE A 24 -4.28 -6.76 -5.00
C ILE A 24 -3.84 -7.88 -4.05
N SER A 25 -4.76 -8.74 -3.57
CA SER A 25 -4.50 -9.71 -2.50
C SER A 25 -3.32 -10.64 -2.77
N SER A 26 -3.16 -11.11 -4.01
CA SER A 26 -2.06 -12.00 -4.39
C SER A 26 -0.71 -11.29 -4.35
N HIS A 27 -0.67 -10.03 -4.76
CA HIS A 27 0.55 -9.21 -4.74
C HIS A 27 0.99 -8.92 -3.29
N VAL A 28 0.07 -8.46 -2.44
CA VAL A 28 0.36 -8.18 -1.04
C VAL A 28 0.83 -9.43 -0.29
N LYS A 29 0.11 -10.54 -0.42
CA LYS A 29 0.49 -11.81 0.23
C LYS A 29 1.87 -12.31 -0.16
N ARG A 30 2.34 -12.00 -1.36
CA ARG A 30 3.69 -12.35 -1.82
C ARG A 30 4.77 -11.69 -0.97
N THR A 31 4.62 -10.41 -0.64
CA THR A 31 5.57 -9.66 0.20
C THR A 31 5.60 -10.16 1.65
N GLN A 32 4.54 -10.83 2.11
CA GLN A 32 4.39 -11.26 3.50
C GLN A 32 5.01 -12.64 3.80
N LYS A 33 5.40 -13.40 2.78
CA LYS A 33 5.87 -14.80 2.94
C LYS A 33 7.17 -14.96 3.72
N GLN A 34 7.99 -13.92 3.75
CA GLN A 34 9.36 -13.99 4.29
C GLN A 34 9.49 -13.40 5.69
N ARG A 35 8.40 -12.89 6.28
CA ARG A 35 8.42 -12.16 7.54
C ARG A 35 7.41 -12.72 8.55
N SER A 36 7.75 -12.60 9.83
CA SER A 36 6.91 -13.05 10.94
C SER A 36 5.79 -12.04 11.23
N LEU A 37 4.72 -12.12 10.45
CA LEU A 37 3.50 -11.35 10.71
C LEU A 37 2.57 -12.13 11.62
N HIS A 38 2.12 -11.53 12.73
CA HIS A 38 1.13 -12.14 13.61
C HIS A 38 -0.29 -12.06 13.06
N GLN A 39 -0.57 -11.08 12.19
CA GLN A 39 -1.86 -10.94 11.54
C GLN A 39 -1.66 -10.57 10.08
N ALA A 40 -2.27 -11.37 9.23
CA ALA A 40 -2.16 -11.24 7.79
C ALA A 40 -3.26 -10.34 7.22
N PHE A 41 -3.17 -10.15 5.93
CA PHE A 41 -4.08 -9.44 5.05
C PHE A 41 -5.58 -9.58 5.41
N GLY A 42 -6.30 -8.47 5.41
CA GLY A 42 -7.77 -8.42 5.54
C GLY A 42 -8.29 -7.96 6.89
N LEU A 43 -7.42 -7.59 7.83
CA LEU A 43 -7.81 -6.95 9.09
C LEU A 43 -7.56 -5.43 9.03
N PHE A 44 -8.16 -4.70 9.98
CA PHE A 44 -7.98 -3.24 10.09
C PHE A 44 -6.66 -2.83 10.75
N ALA A 45 -5.89 -3.79 11.22
CA ALA A 45 -4.55 -3.58 11.78
C ALA A 45 -3.71 -4.84 11.54
N ALA A 46 -2.40 -4.66 11.47
CA ALA A 46 -1.44 -5.75 11.38
C ALA A 46 -0.38 -5.62 12.47
N ALA A 47 0.19 -6.75 12.88
CA ALA A 47 1.24 -6.81 13.88
C ALA A 47 2.49 -7.47 13.32
N TYR A 48 3.64 -6.89 13.60
CA TYR A 48 4.95 -7.39 13.22
C TYR A 48 5.71 -7.86 14.47
N ASP A 49 6.26 -9.06 14.44
CA ASP A 49 7.02 -9.60 15.56
C ASP A 49 8.48 -9.14 15.54
N LEU A 50 8.90 -8.44 16.60
CA LEU A 50 10.26 -7.97 16.80
C LEU A 50 11.05 -8.84 17.77
N SER A 51 10.52 -9.99 18.21
CA SER A 51 11.16 -10.86 19.22
C SER A 51 12.52 -11.44 18.78
N SER A 52 12.79 -11.47 17.47
CA SER A 52 14.08 -11.89 16.93
C SER A 52 15.20 -10.85 17.08
N TYR A 53 14.86 -9.61 17.42
CA TYR A 53 15.81 -8.51 17.59
C TYR A 53 16.13 -8.30 19.07
N LYS A 54 17.43 -8.14 19.38
CA LYS A 54 17.86 -7.77 20.72
C LYS A 54 17.84 -6.24 20.85
N GLU A 55 17.02 -5.72 21.76
CA GLU A 55 16.88 -4.28 22.00
C GLU A 55 16.54 -3.49 20.72
N PRO A 56 15.41 -3.82 20.06
CA PRO A 56 15.08 -3.22 18.77
C PRO A 56 14.80 -1.72 18.88
N VAL A 57 15.31 -0.95 17.92
CA VAL A 57 14.95 0.45 17.70
C VAL A 57 14.16 0.52 16.41
N ILE A 58 12.96 1.10 16.45
CA ILE A 58 12.14 1.30 15.25
C ILE A 58 12.52 2.63 14.61
N VAL A 59 12.93 2.58 13.34
CA VAL A 59 13.13 3.74 12.48
C VAL A 59 11.95 3.83 11.51
N THR A 60 11.38 5.00 11.34
CA THR A 60 10.26 5.23 10.41
C THR A 60 10.54 6.41 9.51
N GLY A 61 10.13 6.32 8.25
CA GLY A 61 10.16 7.39 7.26
C GLY A 61 8.82 7.46 6.53
N CYS A 62 8.51 8.59 5.92
CA CYS A 62 7.33 8.77 5.09
C CYS A 62 7.64 9.79 3.99
N ASP A 63 7.59 9.34 2.76
CA ASP A 63 7.79 10.19 1.59
C ASP A 63 6.89 9.76 0.43
N GLY A 64 6.67 10.67 -0.54
CA GLY A 64 5.87 10.45 -1.73
C GLY A 64 6.68 10.60 -3.02
N VAL A 65 6.16 10.06 -4.13
CA VAL A 65 6.83 10.14 -5.45
C VAL A 65 6.94 11.58 -5.98
N GLY A 66 6.04 12.47 -5.54
CA GLY A 66 5.98 13.85 -5.98
C GLY A 66 5.46 14.01 -7.41
N THR A 67 5.79 15.15 -8.06
CA THR A 67 5.27 15.53 -9.39
C THR A 67 5.67 14.57 -10.52
N LYS A 68 6.71 13.76 -10.33
CA LYS A 68 7.11 12.70 -11.26
C LYS A 68 5.97 11.71 -11.55
N THR A 69 5.05 11.54 -10.62
CA THR A 69 3.87 10.68 -10.77
C THR A 69 3.02 11.07 -11.99
N GLU A 70 2.84 12.36 -12.25
CA GLU A 70 2.07 12.85 -13.39
C GLU A 70 2.67 12.35 -14.72
N ILE A 71 3.99 12.51 -14.87
CA ILE A 71 4.72 12.06 -16.05
C ILE A 71 4.63 10.54 -16.25
N LEU A 72 4.79 9.79 -15.15
CA LEU A 72 4.72 8.33 -15.19
C LEU A 72 3.31 7.84 -15.57
N PHE A 73 2.27 8.56 -15.13
CA PHE A 73 0.89 8.23 -15.48
C PHE A 73 0.54 8.59 -16.92
N GLU A 74 1.05 9.72 -17.44
CA GLU A 74 0.90 10.10 -18.85
C GLU A 74 1.58 9.09 -19.79
N LEU A 75 2.73 8.54 -19.39
CA LEU A 75 3.47 7.54 -20.13
C LEU A 75 2.98 6.11 -19.90
N ASP A 76 1.90 5.92 -19.14
CA ASP A 76 1.38 4.61 -18.71
C ASP A 76 2.42 3.73 -17.98
N MET A 77 3.38 4.35 -17.28
CA MET A 77 4.43 3.70 -16.50
C MET A 77 4.03 3.58 -15.02
N VAL A 78 2.84 3.10 -14.77
CA VAL A 78 2.21 3.13 -13.45
C VAL A 78 2.93 2.21 -12.44
N GLU A 79 3.39 1.04 -12.89
CA GLU A 79 4.17 0.12 -12.05
C GLU A 79 5.50 0.73 -11.62
N THR A 80 6.09 1.58 -12.47
CA THR A 80 7.31 2.32 -12.13
C THR A 80 7.04 3.33 -11.02
N ALA A 81 5.90 4.01 -11.03
CA ALA A 81 5.52 4.92 -9.94
C ALA A 81 5.42 4.17 -8.61
N GLY A 82 4.87 2.95 -8.61
CA GLY A 82 4.83 2.10 -7.43
C GLY A 82 6.22 1.70 -6.92
N LYS A 83 7.14 1.34 -7.83
CA LYS A 83 8.54 1.04 -7.47
C LYS A 83 9.27 2.26 -6.91
N ASP A 84 9.08 3.42 -7.52
CA ASP A 84 9.68 4.67 -7.06
C ASP A 84 9.22 5.06 -5.65
N LEU A 85 7.92 4.88 -5.35
CA LEU A 85 7.37 5.14 -4.03
C LEU A 85 8.09 4.31 -2.95
N VAL A 86 8.26 3.02 -3.21
CA VAL A 86 8.97 2.13 -2.28
C VAL A 86 10.45 2.50 -2.19
N ALA A 87 11.11 2.75 -3.32
CA ALA A 87 12.53 3.08 -3.36
C ALA A 87 12.87 4.33 -2.54
N MET A 88 12.06 5.39 -2.64
CA MET A 88 12.27 6.62 -1.86
C MET A 88 12.25 6.34 -0.37
N ASN A 89 11.21 5.67 0.12
CA ASN A 89 11.07 5.37 1.54
C ASN A 89 12.12 4.37 2.06
N VAL A 90 12.42 3.33 1.28
CA VAL A 90 13.44 2.33 1.65
C VAL A 90 14.83 2.98 1.72
N ASN A 91 15.18 3.83 0.77
CA ASN A 91 16.47 4.54 0.77
C ASN A 91 16.62 5.41 2.01
N ASP A 92 15.57 6.09 2.46
CA ASP A 92 15.61 6.91 3.68
C ASP A 92 15.91 6.05 4.92
N ILE A 93 15.27 4.89 5.04
CA ILE A 93 15.57 3.95 6.13
C ILE A 93 17.02 3.46 6.06
N LEU A 94 17.51 3.12 4.87
CA LEU A 94 18.89 2.65 4.69
C LEU A 94 19.96 3.69 5.10
N THR A 95 19.66 4.99 4.98
CA THR A 95 20.60 6.05 5.44
C THR A 95 20.88 6.01 6.93
N THR A 96 19.98 5.42 7.72
CA THR A 96 20.14 5.26 9.17
C THR A 96 20.83 3.94 9.55
N GLY A 97 21.14 3.09 8.59
CA GLY A 97 21.58 1.71 8.82
C GLY A 97 20.46 0.76 9.22
N GLY A 98 19.20 1.21 9.12
CA GLY A 98 18.03 0.39 9.42
C GLY A 98 17.76 -0.67 8.34
N ASP A 99 17.12 -1.77 8.74
CA ASP A 99 16.67 -2.84 7.86
C ASP A 99 15.19 -2.60 7.50
N PRO A 100 14.80 -2.50 6.21
CA PRO A 100 13.41 -2.30 5.83
C PRO A 100 12.58 -3.55 6.18
N LEU A 101 11.69 -3.43 7.14
CA LEU A 101 10.90 -4.55 7.65
C LEU A 101 9.47 -4.55 7.13
N LEU A 102 8.84 -3.38 7.19
CA LEU A 102 7.44 -3.21 6.85
C LEU A 102 7.21 -1.89 6.12
N PHE A 103 6.24 -1.87 5.25
CA PHE A 103 5.79 -0.72 4.50
C PHE A 103 4.30 -0.49 4.78
N LEU A 104 3.94 0.74 5.09
CA LEU A 104 2.55 1.20 5.24
C LEU A 104 2.25 2.14 4.09
N ASP A 105 1.17 1.90 3.37
CA ASP A 105 0.73 2.76 2.27
C ASP A 105 -0.57 3.48 2.61
N TYR A 106 -0.74 4.64 1.98
CA TYR A 106 -2.00 5.35 1.94
C TYR A 106 -2.30 5.77 0.48
N LEU A 107 -3.42 5.31 -0.03
CA LEU A 107 -3.86 5.60 -1.40
C LEU A 107 -5.12 6.47 -1.37
N GLY A 108 -4.97 7.77 -1.60
CA GLY A 108 -6.08 8.70 -1.81
C GLY A 108 -6.57 8.63 -3.26
N ILE A 109 -7.78 8.15 -3.49
CA ILE A 109 -8.33 7.92 -4.83
C ILE A 109 -9.68 8.61 -4.95
N SER A 110 -9.84 9.53 -5.91
CA SER A 110 -11.09 10.26 -6.11
C SER A 110 -12.22 9.41 -6.69
N ASN A 111 -11.90 8.44 -7.54
CA ASN A 111 -12.88 7.54 -8.18
C ASN A 111 -12.24 6.15 -8.40
N LEU A 112 -12.49 5.26 -7.45
CA LEU A 112 -11.91 3.91 -7.49
C LEU A 112 -12.43 3.09 -8.68
N GLU A 113 -13.70 3.23 -9.06
CA GLU A 113 -14.29 2.49 -10.19
C GLU A 113 -13.53 2.76 -11.51
N GLN A 114 -13.15 4.02 -11.75
CA GLN A 114 -12.41 4.43 -12.94
C GLN A 114 -10.92 4.08 -12.86
N GLU A 115 -10.32 4.20 -11.68
CA GLU A 115 -8.88 4.08 -11.48
C GLU A 115 -8.43 2.68 -11.04
N ARG A 116 -9.36 1.77 -10.74
CA ARG A 116 -9.07 0.46 -10.13
C ARG A 116 -7.96 -0.31 -10.84
N THR A 117 -8.03 -0.44 -12.16
CA THR A 117 -7.02 -1.16 -12.94
C THR A 117 -5.66 -0.50 -12.81
N ARG A 118 -5.61 0.84 -12.89
CA ARG A 118 -4.37 1.61 -12.77
C ARG A 118 -3.76 1.46 -11.39
N ILE A 119 -4.56 1.62 -10.34
CA ILE A 119 -4.06 1.51 -8.96
C ILE A 119 -3.67 0.06 -8.61
N THR A 120 -4.35 -0.94 -9.13
CA THR A 120 -3.90 -2.34 -9.01
C THR A 120 -2.50 -2.55 -9.60
N ARG A 121 -2.20 -1.96 -10.78
CA ARG A 121 -0.87 -2.00 -11.39
C ARG A 121 0.18 -1.26 -10.54
N LEU A 122 -0.19 -0.11 -9.95
CA LEU A 122 0.69 0.62 -9.04
C LEU A 122 1.06 -0.24 -7.84
N VAL A 123 0.08 -0.85 -7.17
CA VAL A 123 0.31 -1.75 -6.03
C VAL A 123 1.14 -2.98 -6.45
N ALA A 124 0.93 -3.52 -7.66
CA ALA A 124 1.76 -4.61 -8.18
C ALA A 124 3.23 -4.19 -8.27
N GLY A 125 3.52 -2.99 -8.81
CA GLY A 125 4.87 -2.43 -8.87
C GLY A 125 5.50 -2.19 -7.49
N MET A 126 4.72 -1.68 -6.53
CA MET A 126 5.15 -1.58 -5.13
C MET A 126 5.56 -2.94 -4.57
N CYS A 127 4.69 -3.95 -4.71
CA CYS A 127 4.92 -5.29 -4.18
C CYS A 127 6.14 -5.98 -4.82
N ASP A 128 6.38 -5.79 -6.11
CA ASP A 128 7.56 -6.32 -6.80
C ASP A 128 8.86 -5.77 -6.18
N TYR A 129 8.88 -4.47 -5.88
CA TYR A 129 10.06 -3.86 -5.29
C TYR A 129 10.21 -4.19 -3.80
N LEU A 130 9.11 -4.23 -3.05
CA LEU A 130 9.09 -4.65 -1.64
C LEU A 130 9.60 -6.08 -1.46
N GLU A 131 9.21 -6.99 -2.35
CA GLU A 131 9.69 -8.37 -2.34
C GLU A 131 11.22 -8.42 -2.55
N SER A 132 11.75 -7.60 -3.47
CA SER A 132 13.20 -7.51 -3.71
C SER A 132 13.99 -6.96 -2.52
N CYS A 133 13.37 -6.08 -1.72
CA CYS A 133 13.94 -5.51 -0.50
C CYS A 133 13.69 -6.39 0.74
N ASN A 134 13.03 -7.53 0.60
CA ASN A 134 12.58 -8.35 1.73
C ASN A 134 11.76 -7.54 2.76
N CYS A 135 10.93 -6.62 2.29
CA CYS A 135 10.06 -5.74 3.06
C CYS A 135 8.60 -6.13 2.84
N CYS A 136 7.79 -6.24 3.87
CA CYS A 136 6.40 -6.62 3.70
C CYS A 136 5.47 -5.41 3.62
N LEU A 137 4.48 -5.47 2.73
CA LEU A 137 3.38 -4.53 2.72
C LEU A 137 2.36 -4.93 3.78
N LEU A 138 2.19 -4.07 4.77
CA LEU A 138 1.14 -4.21 5.77
C LEU A 138 -0.13 -3.55 5.25
N TYR A 139 -0.88 -4.30 4.44
CA TYR A 139 -2.14 -3.83 3.91
C TYR A 139 -3.26 -4.15 4.90
N THR A 140 -3.98 -3.11 5.30
CA THR A 140 -5.23 -3.21 6.05
C THR A 140 -6.40 -2.91 5.12
N SER A 141 -7.59 -3.39 5.43
CA SER A 141 -8.78 -3.09 4.62
C SER A 141 -9.01 -1.57 4.54
N PRO A 142 -9.35 -0.99 3.37
CA PRO A 142 -9.61 0.43 3.26
C PRO A 142 -10.77 0.81 4.18
N SER A 143 -10.59 1.91 4.93
CA SER A 143 -11.66 2.48 5.73
C SER A 143 -12.70 3.13 4.80
N PRO A 144 -14.00 2.94 5.02
CA PRO A 144 -15.02 3.66 4.28
C PRO A 144 -15.04 5.18 4.53
N ARG A 145 -14.10 5.70 5.30
CA ARG A 145 -13.96 7.14 5.63
C ARG A 145 -12.80 7.82 4.90
N ASP A 146 -12.05 7.11 4.08
CA ASP A 146 -10.84 7.63 3.43
C ASP A 146 -11.19 8.36 2.11
N TYR A 147 -12.21 9.24 2.17
CA TYR A 147 -12.67 10.05 1.04
C TYR A 147 -13.01 11.48 1.48
#